data_a0010ad9801787e2c597acb1bb8504bc
#
_entry.id   a0010ad9801787e2c597acb1bb8504bc
#
_cell.length_a   1.000
_cell.length_b   1.000
_cell.length_c   1.000
_cell.angle_alpha   90.00
_cell.angle_beta   90.00
_cell.angle_gamma   90.00
#
_symmetry.space_group_name_H-M   'P 1'
#
loop_
_entity.id
_entity.type
_entity.pdbx_description
1 polymer ?
#
loop_
_entity_poly.entity_id
_entity_poly.type
_entity_poly.pdbx_seq_one_letter_code
_entity_poly.pdbx_strand_id
1 'polypeptide(L)'
;VTKRLFWEDMYMVRTDAQVVDIKEIDRHYHVLTDATIFYPGGGGFPKDRGKINGKKVLDVYDENGDIWHVLPEPIEGKVFMEIDFMHRYDFMQQHTAQHLLSALVYDMADGTTLSMHLGDEYSSIDVDVPPHKIDLPSLEMEALIAISQAREVRVRYYNRGDTLPPTRKPLKWDKIKGDVVRIVEIAGIDVSACGGLHVRNISELAPLLLLPKIERYKGGSRIYFYAGYRAYSMIDEYRKEITRLKAHVDELVSENKRLKKQMISYMVEEIWRGSEVTDTNVGKMIVIKVEDPDMVSAVAKARPRNLDIPILVIGGDRFTFVGPDDIWEQMRAYVRGGGKMGSFSGKVMDREGLQTFLGVRI
;
A
#
# COMPACT_ATOMS: atom_id res chain seq x y z
N VAL A 1 18.99 -8.32 -42.48
CA VAL A 1 18.51 -8.61 -41.11
C VAL A 1 19.33 -7.83 -40.13
N THR A 2 18.68 -7.00 -39.33
CA THR A 2 19.35 -6.15 -38.32
C THR A 2 19.98 -6.99 -37.24
N LYS A 3 21.22 -6.73 -36.86
CA LYS A 3 21.87 -7.36 -35.70
C LYS A 3 21.22 -6.90 -34.39
N ARG A 4 20.74 -7.85 -33.59
CA ARG A 4 19.96 -7.61 -32.37
C ARG A 4 20.83 -7.56 -31.13
N LEU A 5 21.50 -6.45 -30.86
CA LEU A 5 22.41 -6.27 -29.74
C LEU A 5 21.71 -6.39 -28.37
N PHE A 6 20.43 -6.06 -28.28
CA PHE A 6 19.60 -6.23 -27.08
C PHE A 6 19.45 -7.70 -26.65
N TRP A 7 19.74 -8.68 -27.48
CA TRP A 7 19.81 -10.07 -27.10
C TRP A 7 21.21 -10.55 -26.73
N GLU A 8 22.27 -9.84 -27.19
CA GLU A 8 23.65 -10.11 -26.78
C GLU A 8 23.92 -9.57 -25.39
N ASP A 9 23.50 -8.32 -25.14
CA ASP A 9 23.55 -7.69 -23.82
C ASP A 9 22.29 -6.82 -23.58
N MET A 10 21.39 -7.34 -22.73
CA MET A 10 20.15 -6.65 -22.36
C MET A 10 20.37 -5.36 -21.55
N TYR A 11 21.60 -5.19 -20.98
CA TYR A 11 22.00 -4.01 -20.21
C TYR A 11 22.74 -2.97 -21.04
N MET A 12 22.95 -3.22 -22.32
CA MET A 12 23.57 -2.24 -23.21
C MET A 12 22.66 -1.02 -23.39
N VAL A 13 23.16 0.14 -22.96
CA VAL A 13 22.40 1.41 -22.93
C VAL A 13 22.69 2.24 -24.18
N ARG A 14 23.90 2.13 -24.72
CA ARG A 14 24.41 2.97 -25.81
C ARG A 14 25.20 2.16 -26.82
N THR A 15 25.13 2.54 -28.07
CA THR A 15 25.95 1.95 -29.14
C THR A 15 26.02 2.87 -30.34
N ASP A 16 27.03 2.67 -31.16
CA ASP A 16 27.09 3.19 -32.52
C ASP A 16 26.46 2.18 -33.50
N ALA A 17 25.85 2.66 -34.57
CA ALA A 17 25.35 1.84 -35.65
C ALA A 17 25.48 2.61 -37.00
N GLN A 18 25.31 1.89 -38.12
CA GLN A 18 25.32 2.46 -39.47
C GLN A 18 23.90 2.41 -40.06
N VAL A 19 23.42 3.54 -40.57
CA VAL A 19 22.16 3.58 -41.34
C VAL A 19 22.32 2.78 -42.61
N VAL A 20 21.40 1.88 -42.88
CA VAL A 20 21.35 0.98 -44.04
C VAL A 20 20.29 1.44 -45.03
N ASP A 21 19.12 1.87 -44.54
CA ASP A 21 17.99 2.31 -45.38
C ASP A 21 17.14 3.34 -44.62
N ILE A 22 16.44 4.19 -45.40
CA ILE A 22 15.52 5.20 -44.90
C ILE A 22 14.27 5.22 -45.78
N LYS A 23 13.11 5.20 -45.14
CA LYS A 23 11.79 5.36 -45.81
C LYS A 23 11.06 6.54 -45.17
N GLU A 24 10.44 7.39 -45.99
CA GLU A 24 9.50 8.40 -45.48
C GLU A 24 8.07 7.86 -45.58
N ILE A 25 7.38 7.77 -44.42
CA ILE A 25 6.00 7.31 -44.31
C ILE A 25 5.26 8.25 -43.36
N ASP A 26 4.14 8.83 -43.81
CA ASP A 26 3.29 9.71 -43.01
C ASP A 26 4.05 10.86 -42.30
N ARG A 27 4.97 11.50 -42.99
CA ARG A 27 5.82 12.60 -42.49
C ARG A 27 6.79 12.18 -41.37
N HIS A 28 7.05 10.89 -41.22
CA HIS A 28 8.06 10.38 -40.36
C HIS A 28 9.09 9.58 -41.14
N TYR A 29 10.30 9.50 -40.59
CA TYR A 29 11.41 8.78 -41.23
C TYR A 29 11.62 7.45 -40.50
N HIS A 30 11.42 6.38 -41.25
CA HIS A 30 11.66 5.02 -40.78
C HIS A 30 13.10 4.64 -41.14
N VAL A 31 13.94 4.50 -40.15
CA VAL A 31 15.39 4.30 -40.31
C VAL A 31 15.75 2.87 -39.95
N LEU A 32 16.37 2.18 -40.90
CA LEU A 32 16.95 0.85 -40.73
C LEU A 32 18.46 1.00 -40.46
N THR A 33 18.96 0.26 -39.47
CA THR A 33 20.39 0.21 -39.11
C THR A 33 20.93 -1.20 -39.22
N ASP A 34 22.23 -1.34 -39.38
CA ASP A 34 22.95 -2.62 -39.45
C ASP A 34 22.82 -3.39 -38.10
N ALA A 35 22.83 -2.65 -37.00
CA ALA A 35 22.66 -3.19 -35.64
C ALA A 35 21.79 -2.26 -34.78
N THR A 36 21.14 -2.80 -33.75
CA THR A 36 20.37 -2.00 -32.82
C THR A 36 20.35 -2.55 -31.41
N ILE A 37 20.34 -1.63 -30.44
CA ILE A 37 20.04 -1.93 -29.03
C ILE A 37 18.55 -1.79 -28.69
N PHE A 38 17.73 -1.20 -29.58
CA PHE A 38 16.30 -0.98 -29.34
C PHE A 38 15.51 -2.29 -29.50
N TYR A 39 14.83 -2.71 -28.44
CA TYR A 39 13.90 -3.84 -28.49
C TYR A 39 12.57 -3.39 -29.11
N PRO A 40 12.09 -4.06 -30.17
CA PRO A 40 10.91 -3.63 -30.92
C PRO A 40 9.57 -4.04 -30.26
N GLY A 41 9.62 -4.60 -29.04
CA GLY A 41 8.46 -5.19 -28.39
C GLY A 41 8.19 -6.62 -28.86
N GLY A 42 7.28 -7.29 -28.16
CA GLY A 42 6.81 -8.62 -28.53
C GLY A 42 6.58 -9.53 -27.33
N GLY A 43 5.66 -10.50 -27.50
CA GLY A 43 5.35 -11.47 -26.43
C GLY A 43 4.81 -10.85 -25.12
N GLY A 44 4.24 -9.65 -25.20
CA GLY A 44 3.77 -8.90 -24.02
C GLY A 44 4.82 -7.99 -23.38
N PHE A 45 6.08 -8.03 -23.81
CA PHE A 45 7.11 -7.10 -23.39
C PHE A 45 7.06 -5.82 -24.26
N PRO A 46 7.10 -4.60 -23.67
CA PRO A 46 6.95 -3.36 -24.40
C PRO A 46 8.18 -3.01 -25.25
N LYS A 47 8.00 -2.06 -26.15
CA LYS A 47 9.05 -1.47 -26.97
C LYS A 47 9.94 -0.57 -26.13
N ASP A 48 11.22 -0.50 -26.50
CA ASP A 48 12.13 0.47 -25.90
C ASP A 48 11.80 1.91 -26.32
N ARG A 49 12.14 2.82 -25.41
CA ARG A 49 12.15 4.27 -25.61
C ARG A 49 13.60 4.75 -25.65
N GLY A 50 13.86 5.85 -26.37
CA GLY A 50 15.20 6.40 -26.40
C GLY A 50 15.41 7.44 -27.49
N LYS A 51 16.68 7.63 -27.87
CA LYS A 51 17.12 8.62 -28.84
C LYS A 51 18.15 8.03 -29.80
N ILE A 52 18.16 8.57 -31.02
CA ILE A 52 19.21 8.34 -32.02
C ILE A 52 19.77 9.71 -32.45
N ASN A 53 21.06 9.94 -32.28
CA ASN A 53 21.71 11.25 -32.45
C ASN A 53 20.97 12.40 -31.72
N GLY A 54 20.48 12.13 -30.49
CA GLY A 54 19.73 13.09 -29.68
C GLY A 54 18.26 13.25 -30.06
N LYS A 55 17.81 12.74 -31.23
CA LYS A 55 16.42 12.79 -31.68
C LYS A 55 15.60 11.68 -31.03
N LYS A 56 14.42 12.02 -30.53
CA LYS A 56 13.53 11.04 -29.88
C LYS A 56 13.06 9.98 -30.89
N VAL A 57 13.22 8.70 -30.55
CA VAL A 57 12.62 7.60 -31.30
C VAL A 57 11.12 7.56 -30.94
N LEU A 58 10.28 7.71 -31.95
CA LEU A 58 8.82 7.75 -31.80
C LEU A 58 8.22 6.35 -31.72
N ASP A 59 8.75 5.41 -32.49
CA ASP A 59 8.38 4.01 -32.49
C ASP A 59 9.53 3.12 -32.95
N VAL A 60 9.48 1.84 -32.59
CA VAL A 60 10.38 0.78 -33.05
C VAL A 60 9.55 -0.44 -33.42
N TYR A 61 9.81 -1.06 -34.56
CA TYR A 61 9.09 -2.26 -34.97
C TYR A 61 9.96 -3.23 -35.79
N ASP A 62 9.59 -4.50 -35.76
CA ASP A 62 10.22 -5.59 -36.52
C ASP A 62 9.40 -5.87 -37.77
N GLU A 63 10.02 -5.73 -38.93
CA GLU A 63 9.47 -6.13 -40.21
C GLU A 63 10.39 -7.19 -40.87
N ASN A 64 9.98 -8.45 -40.77
CA ASN A 64 10.70 -9.59 -41.37
C ASN A 64 12.17 -9.74 -40.91
N GLY A 65 12.45 -9.37 -39.65
CA GLY A 65 13.79 -9.45 -39.08
C GLY A 65 14.60 -8.15 -39.16
N ASP A 66 14.12 -7.18 -39.86
CA ASP A 66 14.68 -5.82 -39.93
C ASP A 66 14.02 -4.93 -38.89
N ILE A 67 14.83 -4.26 -38.07
CA ILE A 67 14.33 -3.38 -37.00
C ILE A 67 14.36 -1.94 -37.47
N TRP A 68 13.18 -1.36 -37.59
CA TRP A 68 12.95 0.00 -38.01
C TRP A 68 12.73 0.94 -36.85
N HIS A 69 13.38 2.12 -36.89
CA HIS A 69 13.26 3.18 -35.90
C HIS A 69 12.53 4.38 -36.53
N VAL A 70 11.42 4.79 -35.94
CA VAL A 70 10.63 5.92 -36.44
C VAL A 70 11.13 7.21 -35.79
N LEU A 71 11.54 8.17 -36.63
CA LEU A 71 12.10 9.44 -36.21
C LEU A 71 11.32 10.62 -36.83
N PRO A 72 11.31 11.80 -36.15
CA PRO A 72 10.67 13.00 -36.70
C PRO A 72 11.44 13.64 -37.86
N GLU A 73 12.74 13.33 -37.99
CA GLU A 73 13.63 13.90 -39.01
C GLU A 73 14.58 12.82 -39.54
N PRO A 74 15.04 12.95 -40.78
CA PRO A 74 15.97 11.99 -41.38
C PRO A 74 17.33 12.05 -40.69
N ILE A 75 18.03 10.90 -40.71
CA ILE A 75 19.41 10.76 -40.29
C ILE A 75 20.13 9.81 -41.25
N GLU A 76 21.40 10.06 -41.52
CA GLU A 76 22.22 9.26 -42.44
C GLU A 76 23.58 8.95 -41.81
N GLY A 77 24.27 7.99 -42.40
CA GLY A 77 25.63 7.64 -42.03
C GLY A 77 25.71 6.93 -40.66
N LYS A 78 26.76 7.23 -39.90
CA LYS A 78 27.00 6.68 -38.59
C LYS A 78 26.09 7.39 -37.58
N VAL A 79 25.43 6.62 -36.75
CA VAL A 79 24.48 7.11 -35.73
C VAL A 79 24.84 6.60 -34.35
N PHE A 80 24.55 7.39 -33.31
CA PHE A 80 24.68 7.04 -31.93
C PHE A 80 23.30 6.79 -31.31
N MET A 81 23.10 5.61 -30.76
CA MET A 81 21.87 5.15 -30.14
C MET A 81 21.97 5.19 -28.62
N GLU A 82 20.92 5.64 -27.98
CA GLU A 82 20.77 5.64 -26.51
C GLU A 82 19.33 5.28 -26.14
N ILE A 83 19.15 4.25 -25.31
CA ILE A 83 17.82 3.87 -24.79
C ILE A 83 17.54 4.49 -23.43
N ASP A 84 16.25 4.63 -23.09
CA ASP A 84 15.81 4.85 -21.72
C ASP A 84 15.95 3.53 -20.93
N PHE A 85 17.12 3.38 -20.30
CA PHE A 85 17.42 2.16 -19.57
C PHE A 85 16.50 1.94 -18.37
N MET A 86 16.04 2.99 -17.68
CA MET A 86 15.16 2.82 -16.55
C MET A 86 13.80 2.27 -16.96
N HIS A 87 13.27 2.70 -18.10
CA HIS A 87 12.08 2.11 -18.69
C HIS A 87 12.28 0.63 -19.03
N ARG A 88 13.35 0.27 -19.76
CA ARG A 88 13.67 -1.14 -20.06
C ARG A 88 13.84 -1.97 -18.79
N TYR A 89 14.60 -1.48 -17.82
CA TYR A 89 14.97 -2.21 -16.61
C TYR A 89 13.74 -2.49 -15.74
N ASP A 90 12.84 -1.52 -15.58
CA ASP A 90 11.57 -1.73 -14.89
C ASP A 90 10.80 -2.91 -15.52
N PHE A 91 10.63 -2.90 -16.85
CA PHE A 91 9.93 -4.01 -17.51
C PHE A 91 10.69 -5.33 -17.48
N MET A 92 12.03 -5.33 -17.48
CA MET A 92 12.83 -6.55 -17.24
C MET A 92 12.55 -7.12 -15.84
N GLN A 93 12.45 -6.28 -14.82
CA GLN A 93 12.08 -6.68 -13.47
C GLN A 93 10.66 -7.27 -13.43
N GLN A 94 9.66 -6.57 -14.01
CA GLN A 94 8.29 -7.08 -14.05
C GLN A 94 8.20 -8.42 -14.81
N HIS A 95 8.88 -8.52 -15.94
CA HIS A 95 8.82 -9.73 -16.76
C HIS A 95 9.49 -10.95 -16.08
N THR A 96 10.63 -10.74 -15.44
CA THR A 96 11.29 -11.81 -14.70
C THR A 96 10.50 -12.20 -13.45
N ALA A 97 9.89 -11.23 -12.76
CA ALA A 97 8.97 -11.50 -11.65
C ALA A 97 7.74 -12.30 -12.11
N GLN A 98 7.22 -12.02 -13.30
CA GLN A 98 6.14 -12.81 -13.90
C GLN A 98 6.55 -14.26 -14.09
N HIS A 99 7.77 -14.54 -14.59
CA HIS A 99 8.27 -15.91 -14.72
C HIS A 99 8.39 -16.60 -13.36
N LEU A 100 8.97 -15.93 -12.37
CA LEU A 100 9.08 -16.45 -11.00
C LEU A 100 7.71 -16.78 -10.41
N LEU A 101 6.77 -15.84 -10.42
CA LEU A 101 5.43 -16.04 -9.88
C LEU A 101 4.66 -17.15 -10.62
N SER A 102 4.82 -17.23 -11.93
CA SER A 102 4.19 -18.30 -12.73
C SER A 102 4.72 -19.68 -12.38
N ALA A 103 6.02 -19.81 -12.08
CA ALA A 103 6.59 -21.08 -11.63
C ALA A 103 6.09 -21.45 -10.23
N LEU A 104 6.07 -20.49 -9.30
CA LEU A 104 5.59 -20.72 -7.94
C LEU A 104 4.10 -21.08 -7.89
N VAL A 105 3.25 -20.41 -8.69
CA VAL A 105 1.83 -20.79 -8.77
C VAL A 105 1.65 -22.20 -9.36
N TYR A 106 2.49 -22.58 -10.33
CA TYR A 106 2.49 -23.94 -10.86
C TYR A 106 2.85 -24.96 -9.77
N ASP A 107 3.92 -24.71 -9.00
CA ASP A 107 4.39 -25.63 -7.96
C ASP A 107 3.46 -25.70 -6.73
N MET A 108 2.90 -24.56 -6.31
CA MET A 108 2.10 -24.46 -5.08
C MET A 108 0.62 -24.79 -5.27
N ALA A 109 0.07 -24.54 -6.46
CA ALA A 109 -1.37 -24.63 -6.72
C ALA A 109 -1.71 -25.43 -8.00
N ASP A 110 -0.74 -26.06 -8.67
CA ASP A 110 -0.89 -26.73 -9.96
C ASP A 110 -1.51 -25.81 -11.03
N GLY A 111 -1.17 -24.53 -10.96
CA GLY A 111 -1.78 -23.47 -11.76
C GLY A 111 -0.98 -23.13 -13.01
N THR A 112 -1.62 -23.23 -14.18
CA THR A 112 -1.01 -22.85 -15.46
C THR A 112 -1.28 -21.38 -15.76
N THR A 113 -0.25 -20.61 -16.10
CA THR A 113 -0.41 -19.22 -16.55
C THR A 113 -1.08 -19.17 -17.91
N LEU A 114 -2.23 -18.51 -18.02
CA LEU A 114 -3.00 -18.32 -19.25
C LEU A 114 -2.52 -17.13 -20.06
N SER A 115 -2.30 -16.01 -19.38
CA SER A 115 -1.82 -14.76 -19.96
C SER A 115 -1.06 -13.92 -18.92
N MET A 116 -0.37 -12.87 -19.40
CA MET A 116 0.26 -11.87 -18.57
C MET A 116 -0.05 -10.47 -19.11
N HIS A 117 0.04 -9.49 -18.25
CA HIS A 117 0.00 -8.08 -18.61
C HIS A 117 1.18 -7.36 -17.96
N LEU A 118 1.97 -6.66 -18.77
CA LEU A 118 3.05 -5.77 -18.35
C LEU A 118 2.70 -4.37 -18.82
N GLY A 119 1.99 -3.61 -17.99
CA GLY A 119 1.58 -2.24 -18.26
C GLY A 119 2.41 -1.21 -17.51
N ASP A 120 2.24 0.06 -17.84
CA ASP A 120 2.91 1.17 -17.14
C ASP A 120 2.38 1.31 -15.68
N GLU A 121 1.09 1.02 -15.46
CA GLU A 121 0.45 1.17 -14.14
C GLU A 121 0.59 -0.06 -13.24
N TYR A 122 0.40 -1.25 -13.81
CA TYR A 122 0.48 -2.50 -13.06
C TYR A 122 0.94 -3.67 -13.93
N SER A 123 1.41 -4.70 -13.28
CA SER A 123 1.69 -6.00 -13.90
C SER A 123 0.79 -7.08 -13.31
N SER A 124 0.38 -8.05 -14.13
CA SER A 124 -0.44 -9.17 -13.66
C SER A 124 -0.15 -10.47 -14.40
N ILE A 125 -0.45 -11.58 -13.72
CA ILE A 125 -0.56 -12.91 -14.31
C ILE A 125 -2.01 -13.42 -14.19
N ASP A 126 -2.48 -14.07 -15.24
CA ASP A 126 -3.75 -14.79 -15.25
C ASP A 126 -3.43 -16.28 -15.21
N VAL A 127 -4.01 -16.99 -14.25
CA VAL A 127 -3.79 -18.43 -14.03
C VAL A 127 -5.13 -19.19 -14.06
N ASP A 128 -5.13 -20.47 -14.42
CA ASP A 128 -6.32 -21.33 -14.52
C ASP A 128 -6.81 -21.90 -13.19
N VAL A 129 -6.32 -21.35 -12.08
CA VAL A 129 -6.67 -21.77 -10.71
C VAL A 129 -7.65 -20.77 -10.08
N PRO A 130 -8.73 -21.25 -9.42
CA PRO A 130 -9.69 -20.36 -8.76
C PRO A 130 -9.08 -19.64 -7.53
N PRO A 131 -9.55 -18.42 -7.18
CA PRO A 131 -8.95 -17.60 -6.13
C PRO A 131 -8.77 -18.29 -4.77
N HIS A 132 -9.69 -19.15 -4.36
CA HIS A 132 -9.64 -19.82 -3.07
C HIS A 132 -8.53 -20.88 -2.94
N LYS A 133 -7.87 -21.24 -4.03
CA LYS A 133 -6.72 -22.16 -4.04
C LYS A 133 -5.37 -21.43 -4.01
N ILE A 134 -5.37 -20.11 -4.06
CA ILE A 134 -4.17 -19.30 -4.07
C ILE A 134 -4.05 -18.56 -2.74
N ASP A 135 -3.06 -18.91 -1.95
CA ASP A 135 -2.67 -18.16 -0.75
C ASP A 135 -1.63 -17.11 -1.11
N LEU A 136 -2.10 -15.84 -1.29
CA LEU A 136 -1.22 -14.73 -1.66
C LEU A 136 -0.08 -14.49 -0.67
N PRO A 137 -0.30 -14.47 0.66
CA PRO A 137 0.78 -14.30 1.62
C PRO A 137 1.86 -15.37 1.49
N SER A 138 1.49 -16.64 1.33
CA SER A 138 2.44 -17.73 1.12
C SER A 138 3.15 -17.61 -0.22
N LEU A 139 2.46 -17.25 -1.29
CA LEU A 139 3.05 -17.04 -2.62
C LEU A 139 4.08 -15.88 -2.60
N GLU A 140 3.75 -14.77 -1.94
CA GLU A 140 4.66 -13.64 -1.78
C GLU A 140 5.89 -14.04 -0.96
N MET A 141 5.71 -14.75 0.14
CA MET A 141 6.80 -15.22 0.98
C MET A 141 7.75 -16.15 0.21
N GLU A 142 7.23 -17.13 -0.53
CA GLU A 142 8.05 -18.04 -1.34
C GLU A 142 8.80 -17.27 -2.45
N ALA A 143 8.16 -16.27 -3.06
CA ALA A 143 8.84 -15.40 -4.02
C ALA A 143 9.99 -14.60 -3.39
N LEU A 144 9.80 -14.04 -2.19
CA LEU A 144 10.84 -13.32 -1.45
C LEU A 144 11.98 -14.26 -1.03
N ILE A 145 11.68 -15.49 -0.60
CA ILE A 145 12.69 -16.52 -0.29
C ILE A 145 13.49 -16.85 -1.55
N ALA A 146 12.84 -17.07 -2.70
CA ALA A 146 13.53 -17.34 -3.96
C ALA A 146 14.43 -16.18 -4.38
N ILE A 147 13.96 -14.93 -4.27
CA ILE A 147 14.71 -13.71 -4.57
C ILE A 147 15.96 -13.61 -3.68
N SER A 148 15.86 -13.94 -2.39
CA SER A 148 16.97 -13.90 -1.45
C SER A 148 18.09 -14.89 -1.79
N GLN A 149 17.79 -15.95 -2.54
CA GLN A 149 18.78 -16.94 -3.02
C GLN A 149 19.61 -16.42 -4.19
N ALA A 150 19.28 -15.26 -4.75
CA ALA A 150 20.02 -14.58 -5.81
C ALA A 150 20.35 -15.49 -7.01
N ARG A 151 19.37 -16.27 -7.46
CA ARG A 151 19.58 -17.22 -8.56
C ARG A 151 19.77 -16.51 -9.89
N GLU A 152 20.65 -17.05 -10.71
CA GLU A 152 20.99 -16.53 -12.02
C GLU A 152 19.85 -16.74 -13.02
N VAL A 153 19.64 -15.76 -13.90
CA VAL A 153 18.71 -15.85 -15.04
C VAL A 153 19.56 -16.04 -16.31
N ARG A 154 19.43 -17.20 -16.91
CA ARG A 154 20.21 -17.61 -18.10
C ARG A 154 19.38 -17.60 -19.33
N VAL A 155 19.98 -17.21 -20.46
CA VAL A 155 19.39 -17.30 -21.78
C VAL A 155 20.17 -18.24 -22.65
N ARG A 156 19.48 -19.17 -23.30
CA ARG A 156 20.09 -20.12 -24.23
C ARG A 156 19.28 -20.19 -25.52
N TYR A 157 19.97 -20.50 -26.61
CA TYR A 157 19.39 -20.62 -27.94
C TYR A 157 19.49 -22.07 -28.39
N TYR A 158 18.42 -22.62 -28.95
CA TYR A 158 18.32 -23.98 -29.43
C TYR A 158 17.77 -23.98 -30.86
N ASN A 159 18.36 -24.78 -31.73
CA ASN A 159 17.85 -24.99 -33.08
C ASN A 159 16.69 -26.01 -33.08
N ARG A 160 15.90 -25.95 -34.11
CA ARG A 160 14.88 -27.00 -34.36
C ARG A 160 15.58 -28.35 -34.51
N GLY A 161 15.21 -29.30 -33.65
CA GLY A 161 15.82 -30.65 -33.60
C GLY A 161 16.83 -30.82 -32.45
N ASP A 162 17.25 -29.76 -31.78
CA ASP A 162 18.08 -29.87 -30.57
C ASP A 162 17.28 -30.49 -29.42
N THR A 163 17.98 -31.17 -28.52
CA THR A 163 17.39 -31.64 -27.26
C THR A 163 17.16 -30.47 -26.34
N LEU A 164 15.89 -30.16 -26.08
CA LEU A 164 15.50 -29.05 -25.20
C LEU A 164 15.49 -29.45 -23.72
N PRO A 165 15.79 -28.54 -22.79
CA PRO A 165 15.50 -28.79 -21.38
C PRO A 165 13.98 -28.89 -21.17
N PRO A 166 13.52 -29.61 -20.12
CA PRO A 166 12.11 -29.66 -19.79
C PRO A 166 11.61 -28.25 -19.46
N THR A 167 10.65 -27.77 -20.25
CA THR A 167 10.04 -26.45 -20.07
C THR A 167 8.76 -26.57 -19.26
N ARG A 168 8.46 -25.56 -18.41
CA ARG A 168 7.21 -25.51 -17.62
C ARG A 168 5.95 -25.65 -18.50
N LYS A 169 5.96 -25.09 -19.70
CA LYS A 169 4.92 -25.31 -20.72
C LYS A 169 5.51 -26.03 -21.93
N PRO A 170 4.81 -26.99 -22.51
CA PRO A 170 5.26 -27.63 -23.75
C PRO A 170 5.53 -26.61 -24.84
N LEU A 171 6.66 -26.74 -25.50
CA LEU A 171 7.05 -25.88 -26.59
C LEU A 171 6.17 -26.13 -27.82
N LYS A 172 5.64 -25.09 -28.44
CA LYS A 172 4.85 -25.14 -29.68
C LYS A 172 5.67 -24.57 -30.81
N TRP A 173 6.38 -25.44 -31.53
CA TRP A 173 7.23 -25.09 -32.66
C TRP A 173 6.48 -24.36 -33.81
N ASP A 174 5.20 -24.66 -33.99
CA ASP A 174 4.31 -23.98 -34.94
C ASP A 174 4.11 -22.51 -34.69
N LYS A 175 4.33 -22.05 -33.44
CA LYS A 175 4.25 -20.65 -33.02
C LYS A 175 5.58 -19.91 -33.05
N ILE A 176 6.68 -20.61 -33.31
CA ILE A 176 8.02 -20.01 -33.35
C ILE A 176 8.36 -19.62 -34.76
N LYS A 177 8.67 -18.32 -34.97
CA LYS A 177 9.15 -17.82 -36.26
C LYS A 177 10.62 -18.23 -36.44
N GLY A 178 10.88 -19.04 -37.48
CA GLY A 178 12.23 -19.56 -37.80
C GLY A 178 12.57 -20.86 -37.04
N ASP A 179 13.85 -21.21 -37.09
CA ASP A 179 14.37 -22.50 -36.61
C ASP A 179 15.10 -22.42 -35.26
N VAL A 180 15.13 -21.24 -34.63
CA VAL A 180 15.79 -21.00 -33.33
C VAL A 180 14.77 -20.60 -32.28
N VAL A 181 14.79 -21.29 -31.15
CA VAL A 181 14.02 -20.93 -29.95
C VAL A 181 14.94 -20.36 -28.88
N ARG A 182 14.49 -19.30 -28.25
CA ARG A 182 15.17 -18.70 -27.09
C ARG A 182 14.52 -19.21 -25.83
N ILE A 183 15.30 -19.87 -24.96
CA ILE A 183 14.89 -20.39 -23.66
C ILE A 183 15.48 -19.51 -22.57
N VAL A 184 14.64 -19.11 -21.64
CA VAL A 184 14.99 -18.39 -20.42
C VAL A 184 14.86 -19.34 -19.24
N GLU A 185 15.90 -19.43 -18.43
CA GLU A 185 15.99 -20.26 -17.25
C GLU A 185 16.22 -19.39 -16.02
N ILE A 186 15.35 -19.46 -15.02
CA ILE A 186 15.65 -19.05 -13.65
C ILE A 186 16.19 -20.30 -12.95
N ALA A 187 17.49 -20.31 -12.64
CA ALA A 187 18.20 -21.52 -12.23
C ALA A 187 17.47 -22.31 -11.13
N GLY A 188 16.99 -23.52 -11.49
CA GLY A 188 16.27 -24.41 -10.59
C GLY A 188 14.85 -23.98 -10.20
N ILE A 189 14.27 -22.98 -10.89
CA ILE A 189 12.90 -22.49 -10.62
C ILE A 189 12.03 -22.54 -11.88
N ASP A 190 12.43 -21.92 -12.99
CA ASP A 190 11.66 -21.85 -14.22
C ASP A 190 12.52 -22.12 -15.45
N VAL A 191 11.94 -22.81 -16.42
CA VAL A 191 12.50 -22.96 -17.75
C VAL A 191 11.37 -22.72 -18.76
N SER A 192 11.48 -21.67 -19.56
CA SER A 192 10.40 -21.25 -20.46
C SER A 192 10.92 -20.68 -21.77
N ALA A 193 10.22 -20.96 -22.87
CA ALA A 193 10.47 -20.28 -24.14
C ALA A 193 9.99 -18.82 -24.04
N CYS A 194 10.90 -17.88 -24.21
CA CYS A 194 10.59 -16.46 -24.08
C CYS A 194 11.49 -15.58 -24.96
N GLY A 195 10.90 -14.67 -25.72
CA GLY A 195 11.59 -13.68 -26.57
C GLY A 195 11.88 -12.35 -25.89
N GLY A 196 11.27 -12.07 -24.73
CA GLY A 196 11.41 -10.80 -24.03
C GLY A 196 12.72 -10.64 -23.26
N LEU A 197 12.95 -9.46 -22.71
CA LEU A 197 14.15 -9.16 -21.95
C LEU A 197 13.98 -9.49 -20.45
N HIS A 198 15.06 -9.85 -19.80
CA HIS A 198 15.08 -10.29 -18.39
C HIS A 198 16.25 -9.66 -17.63
N VAL A 199 16.16 -9.58 -16.32
CA VAL A 199 17.29 -9.28 -15.45
C VAL A 199 18.28 -10.46 -15.42
N ARG A 200 19.53 -10.21 -15.01
CA ARG A 200 20.57 -11.25 -14.93
C ARG A 200 20.46 -12.14 -13.71
N ASN A 201 19.84 -11.60 -12.65
CA ASN A 201 19.71 -12.29 -11.37
C ASN A 201 18.36 -11.91 -10.73
N ILE A 202 17.68 -12.89 -10.12
CA ILE A 202 16.39 -12.61 -9.48
C ILE A 202 16.48 -11.73 -8.24
N SER A 203 17.67 -11.52 -7.64
CA SER A 203 17.86 -10.53 -6.58
C SER A 203 17.53 -9.10 -7.03
N GLU A 204 17.61 -8.83 -8.34
CA GLU A 204 17.22 -7.54 -8.92
C GLU A 204 15.72 -7.27 -8.89
N LEU A 205 14.89 -8.27 -8.55
CA LEU A 205 13.44 -8.13 -8.39
C LEU A 205 13.04 -7.52 -7.05
N ALA A 206 13.97 -7.39 -6.10
CA ALA A 206 13.67 -6.85 -4.78
C ALA A 206 13.47 -5.32 -4.81
N PRO A 207 12.47 -4.78 -4.07
CA PRO A 207 11.40 -5.55 -3.41
C PRO A 207 10.39 -6.12 -4.41
N LEU A 208 9.69 -7.19 -4.02
CA LEU A 208 8.53 -7.70 -4.73
C LEU A 208 7.30 -7.52 -3.85
N LEU A 209 6.19 -7.10 -4.43
CA LEU A 209 4.94 -6.83 -3.74
C LEU A 209 3.78 -7.44 -4.53
N LEU A 210 3.01 -8.33 -3.90
CA LEU A 210 1.73 -8.76 -4.42
C LEU A 210 0.63 -7.82 -3.88
N LEU A 211 -0.29 -7.39 -4.75
CA LEU A 211 -1.45 -6.65 -4.28
C LEU A 211 -2.40 -7.60 -3.52
N PRO A 212 -2.99 -7.17 -2.39
CA PRO A 212 -3.83 -8.03 -1.55
C PRO A 212 -5.21 -8.27 -2.18
N LYS A 213 -5.24 -8.54 -3.48
CA LYS A 213 -6.44 -8.72 -4.28
C LYS A 213 -6.21 -9.79 -5.34
N ILE A 214 -7.07 -10.81 -5.33
CA ILE A 214 -7.18 -11.77 -6.44
C ILE A 214 -8.53 -11.55 -7.11
N GLU A 215 -8.53 -11.38 -8.42
CA GLU A 215 -9.75 -11.25 -9.19
C GLU A 215 -10.07 -12.56 -9.92
N ARG A 216 -11.35 -12.91 -10.02
CA ARG A 216 -11.79 -13.97 -10.95
C ARG A 216 -11.62 -13.48 -12.38
N TYR A 217 -10.93 -14.25 -13.20
CA TYR A 217 -10.69 -13.90 -14.58
C TYR A 217 -10.70 -15.15 -15.48
N LYS A 218 -11.57 -15.17 -16.49
CA LYS A 218 -11.68 -16.25 -17.50
C LYS A 218 -11.71 -17.68 -16.92
N GLY A 219 -12.44 -17.86 -15.81
CA GLY A 219 -12.53 -19.15 -15.13
C GLY A 219 -11.42 -19.47 -14.13
N GLY A 220 -10.40 -18.64 -14.06
CA GLY A 220 -9.30 -18.73 -13.11
C GLY A 220 -9.14 -17.46 -12.28
N SER A 221 -7.90 -17.05 -12.04
CA SER A 221 -7.52 -15.92 -11.19
C SER A 221 -6.57 -14.97 -11.89
N ARG A 222 -6.70 -13.68 -11.59
CA ARG A 222 -5.71 -12.64 -11.89
C ARG A 222 -5.03 -12.20 -10.61
N ILE A 223 -3.69 -12.23 -10.63
CA ILE A 223 -2.80 -11.81 -9.55
C ILE A 223 -2.04 -10.59 -10.02
N TYR A 224 -2.09 -9.50 -9.24
CA TYR A 224 -1.39 -8.25 -9.51
C TYR A 224 -0.10 -8.17 -8.71
N PHE A 225 0.96 -7.64 -9.31
CA PHE A 225 2.25 -7.54 -8.65
C PHE A 225 3.07 -6.34 -9.13
N TYR A 226 4.04 -5.97 -8.31
CA TYR A 226 5.11 -5.04 -8.63
C TYR A 226 6.45 -5.64 -8.21
N ALA A 227 7.51 -5.38 -8.98
CA ALA A 227 8.87 -5.80 -8.65
C ALA A 227 9.84 -4.62 -8.79
N GLY A 228 10.96 -4.68 -8.08
CA GLY A 228 12.06 -3.72 -8.16
C GLY A 228 11.65 -2.28 -7.89
N TYR A 229 12.04 -1.37 -8.77
CA TYR A 229 11.78 0.06 -8.63
C TYR A 229 10.30 0.41 -8.51
N ARG A 230 9.44 -0.27 -9.25
CA ARG A 230 8.00 -0.05 -9.21
C ARG A 230 7.42 -0.42 -7.85
N ALA A 231 7.82 -1.57 -7.30
CA ALA A 231 7.42 -1.98 -5.95
C ALA A 231 7.95 -1.01 -4.88
N TYR A 232 9.20 -0.55 -5.01
CA TYR A 232 9.75 0.47 -4.12
C TYR A 232 8.96 1.77 -4.15
N SER A 233 8.61 2.27 -5.35
CA SER A 233 7.80 3.48 -5.51
C SER A 233 6.44 3.36 -4.83
N MET A 234 5.75 2.22 -5.00
CA MET A 234 4.48 1.94 -4.32
C MET A 234 4.62 1.91 -2.79
N ILE A 235 5.68 1.29 -2.27
CA ILE A 235 5.96 1.27 -0.83
C ILE A 235 6.21 2.69 -0.30
N ASP A 236 6.93 3.53 -1.06
CA ASP A 236 7.20 4.92 -0.67
C ASP A 236 5.91 5.77 -0.66
N GLU A 237 5.03 5.59 -1.64
CA GLU A 237 3.71 6.23 -1.66
C GLU A 237 2.86 5.81 -0.46
N TYR A 238 2.79 4.52 -0.13
CA TYR A 238 2.09 4.03 1.06
C TYR A 238 2.67 4.60 2.36
N ARG A 239 3.99 4.71 2.47
CA ARG A 239 4.64 5.34 3.64
C ARG A 239 4.24 6.81 3.79
N LYS A 240 4.21 7.57 2.70
CA LYS A 240 3.76 8.97 2.70
C LYS A 240 2.30 9.10 3.12
N GLU A 241 1.43 8.25 2.59
CA GLU A 241 0.00 8.28 2.94
C GLU A 241 -0.24 7.86 4.39
N ILE A 242 0.45 6.83 4.89
CA ILE A 242 0.38 6.45 6.33
C ILE A 242 0.81 7.61 7.22
N THR A 243 1.87 8.34 6.86
CA THR A 243 2.35 9.49 7.62
C THR A 243 1.30 10.61 7.65
N ARG A 244 0.69 10.90 6.50
CA ARG A 244 -0.40 11.88 6.37
C ARG A 244 -1.62 11.50 7.21
N LEU A 245 -2.05 10.23 7.11
CA LEU A 245 -3.20 9.72 7.88
C LEU A 245 -2.96 9.79 9.38
N LYS A 246 -1.74 9.47 9.86
CA LYS A 246 -1.39 9.60 11.29
C LYS A 246 -1.51 11.05 11.76
N ALA A 247 -0.96 12.00 11.00
CA ALA A 247 -1.06 13.42 11.34
C ALA A 247 -2.52 13.89 11.43
N HIS A 248 -3.37 13.47 10.49
CA HIS A 248 -4.80 13.80 10.51
C HIS A 248 -5.55 13.16 11.69
N VAL A 249 -5.23 11.93 12.06
CA VAL A 249 -5.79 11.27 13.26
C VAL A 249 -5.40 12.04 14.52
N ASP A 250 -4.14 12.46 14.67
CA ASP A 250 -3.68 13.25 15.82
C ASP A 250 -4.40 14.61 15.92
N GLU A 251 -4.66 15.26 14.80
CA GLU A 251 -5.46 16.49 14.73
C GLU A 251 -6.90 16.26 15.20
N LEU A 252 -7.57 15.23 14.66
CA LEU A 252 -8.94 14.87 15.05
C LEU A 252 -9.05 14.50 16.53
N VAL A 253 -8.09 13.77 17.08
CA VAL A 253 -8.03 13.42 18.51
C VAL A 253 -7.90 14.70 19.35
N SER A 254 -7.04 15.64 18.95
CA SER A 254 -6.84 16.91 19.63
C SER A 254 -8.09 17.79 19.61
N GLU A 255 -8.75 17.87 18.46
CA GLU A 255 -9.99 18.62 18.31
C GLU A 255 -11.15 17.98 19.10
N ASN A 256 -11.28 16.66 19.06
CA ASN A 256 -12.28 15.96 19.87
C ASN A 256 -12.10 16.21 21.38
N LYS A 257 -10.85 16.24 21.84
CA LYS A 257 -10.51 16.56 23.23
C LYS A 257 -10.88 18.00 23.59
N ARG A 258 -10.66 18.94 22.66
CA ARG A 258 -11.05 20.35 22.82
C ARG A 258 -12.56 20.50 22.89
N LEU A 259 -13.28 19.90 21.93
CA LEU A 259 -14.75 19.96 21.85
C LEU A 259 -15.41 19.32 23.10
N LYS A 260 -14.89 18.19 23.59
CA LYS A 260 -15.36 17.58 24.84
C LYS A 260 -15.21 18.52 26.02
N LYS A 261 -14.06 19.22 26.14
CA LYS A 261 -13.87 20.21 27.22
C LYS A 261 -14.86 21.39 27.09
N GLN A 262 -15.10 21.89 25.91
CA GLN A 262 -16.07 22.96 25.67
C GLN A 262 -17.48 22.51 26.03
N MET A 263 -17.88 21.31 25.59
CA MET A 263 -19.18 20.74 25.90
C MET A 263 -19.40 20.58 27.41
N ILE A 264 -18.40 20.04 28.13
CA ILE A 264 -18.44 19.95 29.59
C ILE A 264 -18.61 21.35 30.21
N SER A 265 -17.88 22.36 29.73
CA SER A 265 -17.99 23.74 30.24
C SER A 265 -19.41 24.29 30.07
N TYR A 266 -20.02 24.14 28.90
CA TYR A 266 -21.39 24.57 28.64
C TYR A 266 -22.40 23.81 29.52
N MET A 267 -22.28 22.49 29.63
CA MET A 267 -23.15 21.69 30.49
C MET A 267 -23.05 22.12 31.95
N VAL A 268 -21.84 22.39 32.44
CA VAL A 268 -21.62 22.88 33.81
C VAL A 268 -22.27 24.24 34.03
N GLU A 269 -22.16 25.17 33.09
CA GLU A 269 -22.79 26.49 33.17
C GLU A 269 -24.34 26.37 33.20
N GLU A 270 -24.93 25.53 32.38
CA GLU A 270 -26.38 25.28 32.36
C GLU A 270 -26.86 24.65 33.69
N ILE A 271 -26.11 23.66 34.22
CA ILE A 271 -26.40 23.04 35.52
C ILE A 271 -26.40 24.10 36.63
N TRP A 272 -25.41 24.97 36.67
CA TRP A 272 -25.35 26.04 37.69
C TRP A 272 -26.45 27.08 37.52
N ARG A 273 -26.82 27.41 36.26
CA ARG A 273 -27.90 28.37 35.97
C ARG A 273 -29.28 27.85 36.44
N GLY A 274 -29.47 26.53 36.37
CA GLY A 274 -30.70 25.87 36.80
C GLY A 274 -30.67 25.41 38.25
N SER A 275 -29.59 25.61 39.01
CA SER A 275 -29.47 25.15 40.42
C SER A 275 -30.16 26.14 41.36
N GLU A 276 -30.92 25.59 42.35
CA GLU A 276 -31.61 26.34 43.34
C GLU A 276 -31.19 25.94 44.74
N VAL A 277 -31.38 26.87 45.71
CA VAL A 277 -31.15 26.58 47.12
C VAL A 277 -32.30 25.77 47.65
N THR A 278 -32.02 24.61 48.22
CA THR A 278 -33.00 23.68 48.77
C THR A 278 -32.90 23.68 50.30
N ASP A 279 -34.05 23.72 50.99
CA ASP A 279 -34.10 23.52 52.42
C ASP A 279 -33.93 22.03 52.73
N THR A 280 -32.95 21.70 53.55
CA THR A 280 -32.64 20.33 53.95
C THR A 280 -32.73 20.21 55.51
N ASN A 281 -32.69 18.97 56.01
CA ASN A 281 -32.68 18.74 57.48
C ASN A 281 -31.39 19.27 58.15
N VAL A 282 -30.35 19.57 57.39
CA VAL A 282 -29.07 20.12 57.87
C VAL A 282 -28.87 21.59 57.52
N GLY A 283 -29.95 22.27 57.07
CA GLY A 283 -29.92 23.65 56.67
C GLY A 283 -30.05 23.88 55.14
N LYS A 284 -29.85 25.13 54.72
CA LYS A 284 -29.91 25.46 53.28
C LYS A 284 -28.71 24.91 52.54
N MET A 285 -28.97 24.19 51.44
CA MET A 285 -27.93 23.57 50.62
C MET A 285 -28.33 23.64 49.14
N ILE A 286 -27.35 23.65 48.23
CA ILE A 286 -27.60 23.38 46.82
C ILE A 286 -27.32 21.91 46.55
N VAL A 287 -28.33 21.18 46.08
CA VAL A 287 -28.23 19.76 45.76
C VAL A 287 -28.35 19.62 44.25
N ILE A 288 -27.25 19.24 43.59
CA ILE A 288 -27.17 19.10 42.11
C ILE A 288 -27.10 17.60 41.79
N LYS A 289 -27.99 17.13 40.94
CA LYS A 289 -27.96 15.79 40.36
C LYS A 289 -27.43 15.87 38.94
N VAL A 290 -26.47 15.02 38.63
CA VAL A 290 -25.93 14.87 37.29
C VAL A 290 -26.14 13.43 36.81
N GLU A 291 -26.49 13.27 35.55
CA GLU A 291 -26.68 11.92 34.98
C GLU A 291 -25.35 11.20 34.81
N ASP A 292 -24.31 11.91 34.37
CA ASP A 292 -22.96 11.38 34.17
C ASP A 292 -22.13 11.55 35.47
N PRO A 293 -21.73 10.45 36.13
CA PRO A 293 -20.90 10.48 37.35
C PRO A 293 -19.56 11.20 37.15
N ASP A 294 -19.03 11.24 35.92
CA ASP A 294 -17.77 11.92 35.60
C ASP A 294 -17.90 13.46 35.65
N MET A 295 -19.12 13.96 35.56
CA MET A 295 -19.43 15.39 35.68
C MET A 295 -19.41 15.90 37.14
N VAL A 296 -19.56 15.03 38.12
CA VAL A 296 -19.65 15.41 39.55
C VAL A 296 -18.52 16.34 40.00
N SER A 297 -17.28 15.97 39.67
CA SER A 297 -16.09 16.79 40.02
C SER A 297 -16.02 18.09 39.26
N ALA A 298 -16.40 18.08 37.98
CA ALA A 298 -16.39 19.28 37.13
C ALA A 298 -17.39 20.32 37.60
N VAL A 299 -18.64 19.90 37.92
CA VAL A 299 -19.70 20.76 38.41
C VAL A 299 -19.33 21.33 39.79
N ALA A 300 -18.83 20.53 40.69
CA ALA A 300 -18.43 21.00 42.00
C ALA A 300 -17.28 22.01 41.95
N LYS A 301 -16.29 21.81 41.11
CA LYS A 301 -15.14 22.74 40.92
C LYS A 301 -15.54 24.07 40.32
N ALA A 302 -16.56 24.10 39.46
CA ALA A 302 -17.03 25.29 38.80
C ALA A 302 -18.00 26.13 39.64
N ARG A 303 -18.12 25.86 40.93
CA ARG A 303 -18.97 26.65 41.84
C ARG A 303 -18.66 28.15 41.75
N PRO A 304 -19.68 29.03 41.86
CA PRO A 304 -19.46 30.44 41.96
C PRO A 304 -18.59 30.79 43.21
N ARG A 305 -17.61 31.70 43.06
CA ARG A 305 -16.65 32.03 44.11
C ARG A 305 -17.26 32.63 45.36
N ASN A 306 -18.38 33.30 45.24
CA ASN A 306 -19.05 34.03 46.30
C ASN A 306 -20.22 33.25 46.93
N LEU A 307 -20.22 31.94 46.80
CA LEU A 307 -21.33 31.10 47.29
C LEU A 307 -20.95 30.51 48.65
N ASP A 308 -21.55 31.04 49.75
CA ASP A 308 -21.33 30.58 51.14
C ASP A 308 -22.28 29.46 51.55
N ILE A 309 -23.08 28.91 50.61
CA ILE A 309 -24.04 27.85 50.88
C ILE A 309 -23.37 26.52 50.59
N PRO A 310 -23.56 25.50 51.47
CA PRO A 310 -23.08 24.13 51.16
C PRO A 310 -23.64 23.56 49.90
N ILE A 311 -22.81 22.76 49.19
CA ILE A 311 -23.17 22.18 47.91
C ILE A 311 -22.94 20.69 47.95
N LEU A 312 -23.91 19.92 47.49
CA LEU A 312 -23.78 18.50 47.19
C LEU A 312 -24.03 18.25 45.69
N VAL A 313 -23.01 17.78 45.00
CA VAL A 313 -23.14 17.29 43.62
C VAL A 313 -23.10 15.77 43.65
N ILE A 314 -24.09 15.12 43.06
CA ILE A 314 -24.21 13.66 43.06
C ILE A 314 -24.57 13.13 41.67
N GLY A 315 -23.92 12.05 41.26
CA GLY A 315 -24.15 11.36 39.97
C GLY A 315 -23.80 9.88 40.11
N GLY A 316 -24.75 9.00 39.77
CA GLY A 316 -24.58 7.58 40.00
C GLY A 316 -24.21 7.28 41.46
N ASP A 317 -23.09 6.59 41.67
CA ASP A 317 -22.55 6.30 43.04
C ASP A 317 -21.52 7.35 43.52
N ARG A 318 -21.21 8.35 42.72
CA ARG A 318 -20.22 9.40 43.06
C ARG A 318 -20.84 10.65 43.63
N PHE A 319 -20.12 11.28 44.52
CA PHE A 319 -20.50 12.59 45.04
C PHE A 319 -19.29 13.51 45.24
N THR A 320 -19.57 14.79 45.32
CA THR A 320 -18.68 15.82 45.87
C THR A 320 -19.51 16.75 46.72
N PHE A 321 -19.12 16.84 48.00
CA PHE A 321 -19.69 17.78 48.98
C PHE A 321 -18.71 18.92 49.21
N VAL A 322 -19.19 20.13 49.19
CA VAL A 322 -18.43 21.34 49.51
C VAL A 322 -19.21 22.10 50.60
N GLY A 323 -18.71 22.14 51.80
CA GLY A 323 -19.38 22.74 52.90
C GLY A 323 -18.67 22.50 54.25
N PRO A 324 -19.34 22.83 55.36
CA PRO A 324 -18.80 22.66 56.70
C PRO A 324 -18.43 21.23 57.09
N ASP A 325 -17.39 21.09 57.93
CA ASP A 325 -16.89 19.78 58.35
C ASP A 325 -17.86 19.05 59.27
N ASP A 326 -18.70 19.77 60.02
CA ASP A 326 -19.71 19.17 60.88
C ASP A 326 -20.83 18.45 60.11
N ILE A 327 -21.25 18.99 58.95
CA ILE A 327 -22.18 18.30 58.04
C ILE A 327 -21.48 17.11 57.40
N TRP A 328 -20.23 17.25 56.99
CA TRP A 328 -19.44 16.14 56.43
C TRP A 328 -19.32 14.95 57.40
N GLU A 329 -18.99 15.20 58.65
CA GLU A 329 -18.86 14.14 59.65
C GLU A 329 -20.17 13.35 59.84
N GLN A 330 -21.30 14.02 59.76
CA GLN A 330 -22.61 13.34 59.76
C GLN A 330 -22.89 12.55 58.50
N MET A 331 -22.50 13.06 57.30
CA MET A 331 -22.67 12.37 56.03
C MET A 331 -21.82 11.10 55.92
N ARG A 332 -20.71 11.00 56.64
CA ARG A 332 -19.81 9.80 56.64
C ARG A 332 -20.49 8.48 56.99
N ALA A 333 -21.63 8.52 57.65
CA ALA A 333 -22.43 7.33 57.90
C ALA A 333 -23.00 6.69 56.64
N TYR A 334 -23.15 7.47 55.55
CA TYR A 334 -23.84 7.08 54.28
C TYR A 334 -22.90 7.03 53.08
N VAL A 335 -21.71 7.57 53.23
CA VAL A 335 -20.73 7.72 52.11
C VAL A 335 -19.36 7.22 52.49
N ARG A 336 -18.58 6.83 51.49
CA ARG A 336 -17.16 6.47 51.66
C ARG A 336 -16.31 7.39 50.79
N GLY A 337 -15.46 8.17 51.41
CA GLY A 337 -14.60 9.12 50.71
C GLY A 337 -13.75 9.93 51.68
N GLY A 338 -13.19 10.99 51.22
CA GLY A 338 -12.38 11.90 52.01
C GLY A 338 -12.09 13.20 51.24
N GLY A 339 -11.47 14.12 51.94
CA GLY A 339 -11.11 15.42 51.39
C GLY A 339 -10.40 16.29 52.42
N LYS A 340 -10.22 17.56 52.14
CA LYS A 340 -9.60 18.60 52.98
C LYS A 340 -10.28 19.93 52.77
N MET A 341 -10.23 20.78 53.79
CA MET A 341 -10.63 22.22 53.69
C MET A 341 -12.07 22.40 53.17
N GLY A 342 -13.03 21.64 53.72
CA GLY A 342 -14.44 21.78 53.36
C GLY A 342 -14.81 21.25 51.97
N SER A 343 -13.95 20.45 51.33
CA SER A 343 -14.26 19.79 50.03
C SER A 343 -13.99 18.29 50.12
N PHE A 344 -15.03 17.49 49.96
CA PHE A 344 -15.01 16.05 50.18
C PHE A 344 -15.63 15.34 48.96
N SER A 345 -15.01 14.23 48.54
CA SER A 345 -15.48 13.47 47.34
C SER A 345 -15.37 11.96 47.64
N GLY A 346 -16.21 11.17 46.98
CA GLY A 346 -16.20 9.74 47.17
C GLY A 346 -17.38 9.03 46.52
N LYS A 347 -17.79 7.92 47.17
CA LYS A 347 -18.91 7.09 46.72
C LYS A 347 -20.05 7.10 47.77
N VAL A 348 -21.26 7.13 47.27
CA VAL A 348 -22.48 6.92 48.10
C VAL A 348 -22.61 5.43 48.36
N MET A 349 -22.65 5.04 49.63
CA MET A 349 -22.80 3.64 50.07
C MET A 349 -24.23 3.30 50.42
N ASP A 350 -24.95 4.27 51.01
CA ASP A 350 -26.35 4.18 51.34
C ASP A 350 -27.10 5.42 50.86
N ARG A 351 -27.73 5.29 49.70
CA ARG A 351 -28.43 6.41 49.04
C ARG A 351 -29.73 6.75 49.78
N GLU A 352 -30.49 5.73 50.23
CA GLU A 352 -31.76 5.94 50.93
C GLU A 352 -31.52 6.58 52.31
N GLY A 353 -30.54 6.11 53.05
CA GLY A 353 -30.11 6.72 54.30
C GLY A 353 -29.67 8.17 54.13
N LEU A 354 -28.88 8.47 53.09
CA LEU A 354 -28.43 9.83 52.78
C LEU A 354 -29.61 10.75 52.40
N GLN A 355 -30.59 10.24 51.62
CA GLN A 355 -31.81 11.01 51.29
C GLN A 355 -32.63 11.33 52.53
N THR A 356 -32.80 10.35 53.43
CA THR A 356 -33.52 10.53 54.69
C THR A 356 -32.80 11.52 55.60
N PHE A 357 -31.48 11.42 55.71
CA PHE A 357 -30.65 12.36 56.49
C PHE A 357 -30.81 13.80 55.97
N LEU A 358 -30.71 14.02 54.65
CA LEU A 358 -30.83 15.34 54.06
C LEU A 358 -32.28 15.85 53.96
N GLY A 359 -33.28 14.98 54.02
CA GLY A 359 -34.70 15.31 53.84
C GLY A 359 -35.05 15.65 52.39
N VAL A 360 -34.19 15.32 51.44
CA VAL A 360 -34.38 15.62 50.00
C VAL A 360 -34.07 14.39 49.15
N ARG A 361 -34.77 14.25 48.04
CA ARG A 361 -34.47 13.19 47.08
C ARG A 361 -33.18 13.50 46.33
N ILE A 362 -32.27 12.56 46.28
CA ILE A 362 -30.97 12.69 45.61
C ILE A 362 -30.76 11.59 44.58
#